data_46c98a6855503cb06515ccad1e317d60
#
_entry.id   46c98a6855503cb06515ccad1e317d60
#
_cell.length_a   1.000
_cell.length_b   1.000
_cell.length_c   1.000
_cell.angle_alpha   90.00
_cell.angle_beta   90.00
_cell.angle_gamma   90.00
#
_symmetry.space_group_name_H-M   'P 1'
#
loop_
_entity.id
_entity.type
_entity.pdbx_description
1 polymer ?
#
loop_
_entity_poly.entity_id
_entity_poly.type
_entity_poly.pdbx_seq_one_letter_code
_entity_poly.pdbx_strand_id
1 'polypeptide(L)'
;MEQKKNTDTRKTVRTVTSNDFITAMGIDEMTLKARKLLYIAISQCKKNDQEFFEYQINAKDFAKLMDIEPDNVYREADKITDELMKSFIRLEMPDQKYKKKKNYEKYQIFSKCSYLDGILNFKLNPDMTGYFLNLKKDFTQPLLNDFLKMKSNYSIEIWHLIQREMKSIKPNSTDIIQFDLSLEELRAITGTQNKLKKIAHFKDKCFDKALREIYDNCGVNITYQNIRIGRKIVGFRCTAVSAVHIDIDNIPDDVKKRARQGMERIKNSQKGEINND
;
A
#
# COMPACT_ATOMS: atom_id res chain seq x y z
N MET A 1 38.01 2.01 -18.16
CA MET A 1 36.92 2.91 -17.78
C MET A 1 35.63 2.14 -17.85
N GLU A 2 35.25 1.48 -16.75
CA GLU A 2 33.97 0.76 -16.66
C GLU A 2 32.87 1.76 -16.34
N GLN A 3 31.93 1.90 -17.27
CA GLN A 3 30.71 2.65 -17.04
C GLN A 3 29.88 1.86 -16.01
N LYS A 4 29.83 2.34 -14.75
CA LYS A 4 28.87 1.89 -13.75
C LYS A 4 27.47 2.17 -14.29
N LYS A 5 26.77 1.13 -14.76
CA LYS A 5 25.32 1.16 -14.97
C LYS A 5 24.68 1.46 -13.62
N ASN A 6 24.25 2.70 -13.44
CA ASN A 6 23.44 3.12 -12.30
C ASN A 6 22.01 2.60 -12.51
N THR A 7 21.83 1.28 -12.34
CA THR A 7 20.51 0.68 -12.28
C THR A 7 19.84 1.20 -11.01
N ASP A 8 18.77 1.95 -11.15
CA ASP A 8 17.96 2.45 -10.04
C ASP A 8 17.47 1.24 -9.22
N THR A 9 18.26 0.85 -8.22
CA THR A 9 18.02 -0.32 -7.38
C THR A 9 16.67 -0.24 -6.64
N ARG A 10 16.11 0.97 -6.49
CA ARG A 10 14.80 1.19 -5.86
C ARG A 10 13.63 0.55 -6.60
N LYS A 11 13.75 0.33 -7.93
CA LYS A 11 12.71 -0.32 -8.74
C LYS A 11 12.49 -1.80 -8.42
N THR A 12 13.46 -2.44 -7.79
CA THR A 12 13.42 -3.89 -7.48
C THR A 12 13.35 -4.21 -5.99
N VAL A 13 13.49 -3.20 -5.11
CA VAL A 13 13.43 -3.38 -3.66
C VAL A 13 12.00 -3.69 -3.24
N ARG A 14 11.83 -4.74 -2.45
CA ARG A 14 10.53 -5.21 -1.94
C ARG A 14 10.44 -5.05 -0.44
N THR A 15 9.24 -4.76 0.03
CA THR A 15 8.86 -4.87 1.44
C THR A 15 8.17 -6.20 1.67
N VAL A 16 8.68 -7.01 2.61
CA VAL A 16 8.11 -8.32 2.92
C VAL A 16 7.42 -8.24 4.27
N THR A 17 6.11 -8.50 4.28
CA THR A 17 5.29 -8.44 5.49
C THR A 17 4.38 -9.65 5.59
N SER A 18 4.12 -10.13 6.82
CA SER A 18 3.09 -11.15 7.02
C SER A 18 1.70 -10.59 6.68
N ASN A 19 0.77 -11.47 6.32
CA ASN A 19 -0.60 -11.06 6.05
C ASN A 19 -1.31 -10.58 7.33
N ASP A 20 -0.94 -11.09 8.50
CA ASP A 20 -1.46 -10.62 9.79
C ASP A 20 -1.09 -9.15 10.06
N PHE A 21 0.13 -8.74 9.66
CA PHE A 21 0.54 -7.34 9.76
C PHE A 21 -0.32 -6.43 8.88
N ILE A 22 -0.70 -6.88 7.67
CA ILE A 22 -1.53 -6.09 6.74
C ILE A 22 -2.90 -5.77 7.35
N THR A 23 -3.44 -6.69 8.13
CA THR A 23 -4.77 -6.56 8.75
C THR A 23 -4.73 -6.03 10.18
N ALA A 24 -3.54 -5.78 10.72
CA ALA A 24 -3.37 -5.24 12.06
C ALA A 24 -3.94 -3.82 12.17
N MET A 25 -4.54 -3.53 13.33
CA MET A 25 -5.04 -2.19 13.66
C MET A 25 -3.90 -1.33 14.25
N GLY A 26 -3.99 -0.02 14.09
CA GLY A 26 -3.06 0.95 14.68
C GLY A 26 -2.12 1.60 13.66
N ILE A 27 -1.83 0.92 12.56
CA ILE A 27 -0.99 1.48 11.48
C ILE A 27 -1.70 2.69 10.82
N ASP A 28 -3.03 2.68 10.78
CA ASP A 28 -3.86 3.75 10.22
C ASP A 28 -3.72 5.09 10.97
N GLU A 29 -3.22 5.08 12.19
CA GLU A 29 -2.95 6.28 12.99
C GLU A 29 -1.64 6.98 12.58
N MET A 30 -0.74 6.29 11.86
CA MET A 30 0.53 6.87 11.39
C MET A 30 0.31 7.90 10.28
N THR A 31 1.11 8.97 10.30
CA THR A 31 1.18 9.89 9.16
C THR A 31 1.75 9.20 7.92
N LEU A 32 1.50 9.78 6.75
CA LEU A 32 2.04 9.22 5.50
C LEU A 32 3.58 9.14 5.51
N LYS A 33 4.26 10.14 6.08
CA LYS A 33 5.72 10.17 6.17
C LYS A 33 6.26 9.07 7.09
N ALA A 34 5.69 8.92 8.27
CA ALA A 34 6.06 7.88 9.23
C ALA A 34 5.84 6.48 8.64
N ARG A 35 4.72 6.28 7.95
CA ARG A 35 4.40 5.02 7.27
C ARG A 35 5.38 4.68 6.16
N LYS A 36 5.75 5.64 5.33
CA LYS A 36 6.79 5.43 4.30
C LYS A 36 8.14 5.05 4.93
N LEU A 37 8.52 5.66 6.05
CA LEU A 37 9.73 5.26 6.79
C LEU A 37 9.65 3.85 7.34
N LEU A 38 8.50 3.44 7.86
CA LEU A 38 8.27 2.05 8.28
C LEU A 38 8.53 1.07 7.12
N TYR A 39 7.97 1.33 5.94
CA TYR A 39 8.21 0.46 4.78
C TYR A 39 9.66 0.51 4.27
N ILE A 40 10.35 1.64 4.40
CA ILE A 40 11.79 1.74 4.13
C ILE A 40 12.57 0.84 5.11
N ALA A 41 12.27 0.88 6.40
CA ALA A 41 12.91 0.02 7.40
C ALA A 41 12.66 -1.47 7.09
N ILE A 42 11.40 -1.87 6.85
CA ILE A 42 11.04 -3.24 6.49
C ILE A 42 11.75 -3.71 5.21
N SER A 43 11.92 -2.83 4.22
CA SER A 43 12.56 -3.19 2.96
C SER A 43 14.06 -3.49 3.09
N GLN A 44 14.69 -3.09 4.18
CA GLN A 44 16.09 -3.38 4.48
C GLN A 44 16.27 -4.74 5.18
N CYS A 45 15.19 -5.35 5.67
CA CYS A 45 15.21 -6.71 6.21
C CYS A 45 15.54 -7.71 5.10
N LYS A 46 16.53 -8.57 5.33
CA LYS A 46 16.92 -9.62 4.37
C LYS A 46 16.27 -10.94 4.70
N LYS A 47 16.05 -11.76 3.69
CA LYS A 47 15.37 -13.06 3.83
C LYS A 47 16.00 -13.99 4.88
N ASN A 48 17.31 -13.89 5.09
CA ASN A 48 18.06 -14.78 5.98
C ASN A 48 18.40 -14.14 7.34
N ASP A 49 17.92 -12.92 7.59
CA ASP A 49 18.13 -12.26 8.88
C ASP A 49 17.40 -13.05 9.96
N GLN A 50 18.08 -13.31 11.08
CA GLN A 50 17.52 -13.98 12.25
C GLN A 50 17.02 -12.98 13.29
N GLU A 51 17.51 -11.75 13.21
CA GLU A 51 17.18 -10.61 14.08
C GLU A 51 17.15 -9.31 13.29
N PHE A 52 16.59 -8.26 13.88
CA PHE A 52 16.62 -6.92 13.30
C PHE A 52 17.94 -6.22 13.62
N PHE A 53 18.54 -5.68 12.59
CA PHE A 53 19.69 -4.77 12.70
C PHE A 53 19.22 -3.33 12.88
N GLU A 54 20.14 -2.42 13.03
CA GLU A 54 19.85 -0.99 12.96
C GLU A 54 19.83 -0.56 11.49
N TYR A 55 18.68 -0.09 11.02
CA TYR A 55 18.48 0.39 9.65
C TYR A 55 18.69 1.89 9.58
N GLN A 56 19.15 2.38 8.43
CA GLN A 56 19.59 3.76 8.28
C GLN A 56 19.03 4.39 7.00
N ILE A 57 18.77 5.70 7.07
CA ILE A 57 18.54 6.55 5.91
C ILE A 57 19.26 7.88 6.10
N ASN A 58 19.97 8.34 5.07
CA ASN A 58 20.57 9.66 5.09
C ASN A 58 19.49 10.74 5.09
N ALA A 59 19.66 11.81 5.87
CA ALA A 59 18.69 12.89 5.99
C ALA A 59 18.37 13.60 4.67
N LYS A 60 19.35 13.69 3.74
CA LYS A 60 19.12 14.27 2.41
C LYS A 60 18.22 13.37 1.56
N ASP A 61 18.42 12.04 1.61
CA ASP A 61 17.60 11.09 0.91
C ASP A 61 16.19 11.04 1.52
N PHE A 62 16.09 11.10 2.84
CA PHE A 62 14.83 11.24 3.56
C PHE A 62 14.07 12.49 3.13
N ALA A 63 14.72 13.66 3.13
CA ALA A 63 14.10 14.92 2.69
C ALA A 63 13.56 14.82 1.26
N LYS A 64 14.35 14.29 0.34
CA LYS A 64 13.98 14.09 -1.07
C LYS A 64 12.79 13.13 -1.22
N LEU A 65 12.77 12.04 -0.46
CA LEU A 65 11.68 11.05 -0.51
C LEU A 65 10.36 11.57 0.08
N MET A 66 10.45 12.48 1.04
CA MET A 66 9.30 13.00 1.78
C MET A 66 8.88 14.41 1.35
N ASP A 67 9.53 14.95 0.31
CA ASP A 67 9.29 16.32 -0.18
C ASP A 67 9.40 17.36 0.96
N ILE A 68 10.54 17.30 1.69
CA ILE A 68 10.86 18.17 2.82
C ILE A 68 11.93 19.16 2.40
N GLU A 69 11.69 20.46 2.64
CA GLU A 69 12.69 21.50 2.45
C GLU A 69 13.92 21.25 3.35
N PRO A 70 15.16 21.46 2.84
CA PRO A 70 16.39 21.17 3.57
C PRO A 70 16.44 21.78 4.98
N ASP A 71 15.99 23.01 5.15
CA ASP A 71 15.99 23.72 6.44
C ASP A 71 15.05 23.13 7.48
N ASN A 72 14.10 22.31 7.05
CA ASN A 72 13.11 21.68 7.91
C ASN A 72 13.44 20.21 8.28
N VAL A 73 14.51 19.65 7.70
CA VAL A 73 14.81 18.21 7.83
C VAL A 73 14.98 17.77 9.28
N TYR A 74 15.74 18.51 10.07
CA TYR A 74 15.95 18.18 11.49
C TYR A 74 14.64 18.16 12.28
N ARG A 75 13.82 19.22 12.17
CA ARG A 75 12.54 19.33 12.86
C ARG A 75 11.55 18.25 12.43
N GLU A 76 11.50 17.92 11.15
CA GLU A 76 10.62 16.86 10.64
C GLU A 76 11.12 15.47 11.04
N ALA A 77 12.43 15.25 11.07
CA ALA A 77 13.04 14.02 11.56
C ALA A 77 12.68 13.78 13.04
N ASP A 78 12.80 14.80 13.88
CA ASP A 78 12.44 14.73 15.31
C ASP A 78 10.96 14.34 15.49
N LYS A 79 10.05 15.04 14.82
CA LYS A 79 8.61 14.74 14.89
C LYS A 79 8.28 13.32 14.43
N ILE A 80 8.92 12.86 13.34
CA ILE A 80 8.62 11.55 12.79
C ILE A 80 9.21 10.44 13.66
N THR A 81 10.41 10.62 14.21
CA THR A 81 10.98 9.66 15.16
C THR A 81 10.15 9.54 16.42
N ASP A 82 9.63 10.65 16.93
CA ASP A 82 8.67 10.68 18.03
C ASP A 82 7.39 9.90 17.72
N GLU A 83 6.85 10.08 16.51
CA GLU A 83 5.68 9.36 16.04
C GLU A 83 5.94 7.86 15.91
N LEU A 84 7.07 7.47 15.30
CA LEU A 84 7.46 6.07 15.14
C LEU A 84 7.62 5.38 16.51
N MET A 85 8.21 6.05 17.49
CA MET A 85 8.38 5.51 18.84
C MET A 85 7.06 5.36 19.61
N LYS A 86 6.02 6.09 19.24
CA LYS A 86 4.67 5.99 19.81
C LYS A 86 3.77 5.02 19.05
N SER A 87 4.21 4.57 17.87
CA SER A 87 3.41 3.71 16.99
C SER A 87 3.41 2.25 17.45
N PHE A 88 2.22 1.66 17.44
CA PHE A 88 2.03 0.25 17.79
C PHE A 88 1.05 -0.41 16.79
N ILE A 89 1.12 -1.73 16.70
CA ILE A 89 0.07 -2.52 16.09
C ILE A 89 -0.76 -3.22 17.17
N ARG A 90 -2.03 -3.44 16.84
CA ARG A 90 -2.96 -4.23 17.65
C ARG A 90 -3.45 -5.41 16.82
N LEU A 91 -3.23 -6.59 17.32
CA LEU A 91 -3.72 -7.84 16.75
C LEU A 91 -4.89 -8.34 17.60
N GLU A 92 -6.03 -8.56 16.97
CA GLU A 92 -7.16 -9.20 17.64
C GLU A 92 -6.98 -10.72 17.59
N MET A 93 -7.01 -11.35 18.75
CA MET A 93 -6.93 -12.80 18.87
C MET A 93 -8.32 -13.39 19.02
N PRO A 94 -8.71 -14.41 18.21
CA PRO A 94 -9.98 -15.07 18.39
C PRO A 94 -10.01 -15.80 19.75
N ASP A 95 -10.95 -15.42 20.61
CA ASP A 95 -11.19 -16.17 21.84
C ASP A 95 -11.86 -17.51 21.50
N GLN A 96 -11.16 -18.60 21.75
CA GLN A 96 -11.66 -19.97 21.50
C GLN A 96 -12.78 -20.37 22.48
N LYS A 97 -12.86 -19.75 23.65
CA LYS A 97 -13.75 -20.16 24.73
C LYS A 97 -14.96 -19.25 24.93
N TYR A 98 -14.81 -17.97 24.72
CA TYR A 98 -15.86 -16.98 24.93
C TYR A 98 -15.98 -16.01 23.76
N LYS A 99 -16.86 -16.30 22.81
CA LYS A 99 -17.09 -15.46 21.58
C LYS A 99 -17.39 -13.96 21.83
N LYS A 100 -17.60 -13.55 23.08
CA LYS A 100 -17.88 -12.15 23.47
C LYS A 100 -16.67 -11.38 23.98
N LYS A 101 -15.54 -12.02 24.33
CA LYS A 101 -14.33 -11.34 24.80
C LYS A 101 -13.36 -11.20 23.63
N LYS A 102 -12.98 -9.97 23.35
CA LYS A 102 -11.94 -9.67 22.37
C LYS A 102 -10.59 -9.68 23.06
N ASN A 103 -9.85 -10.77 22.90
CA ASN A 103 -8.45 -10.81 23.29
C ASN A 103 -7.63 -10.06 22.25
N TYR A 104 -6.61 -9.36 22.67
CA TYR A 104 -5.71 -8.65 21.77
C TYR A 104 -4.30 -8.59 22.35
N GLU A 105 -3.34 -8.45 21.46
CA GLU A 105 -1.95 -8.10 21.78
C GLU A 105 -1.60 -6.76 21.13
N LYS A 106 -0.72 -6.01 21.77
CA LYS A 106 -0.17 -4.76 21.24
C LYS A 106 1.34 -4.85 21.19
N TYR A 107 1.90 -4.52 20.06
CA TYR A 107 3.34 -4.49 19.85
C TYR A 107 3.76 -3.10 19.40
N GLN A 108 4.72 -2.52 20.08
CA GLN A 108 5.41 -1.33 19.60
C GLN A 108 6.24 -1.71 18.38
N ILE A 109 6.18 -0.90 17.32
CA ILE A 109 6.82 -1.26 16.04
C ILE A 109 8.33 -1.06 16.08
N PHE A 110 8.78 0.04 16.67
CA PHE A 110 10.20 0.39 16.79
C PHE A 110 10.67 0.35 18.23
N SER A 111 11.82 -0.24 18.48
CA SER A 111 12.50 -0.24 19.78
C SER A 111 13.46 0.93 19.96
N LYS A 112 13.92 1.55 18.86
CA LYS A 112 14.83 2.68 18.85
C LYS A 112 14.65 3.50 17.57
N CYS A 113 14.66 4.82 17.70
CA CYS A 113 14.85 5.78 16.62
C CYS A 113 15.86 6.82 17.08
N SER A 114 16.73 7.28 16.19
CA SER A 114 17.66 8.38 16.48
C SER A 114 18.03 9.16 15.22
N TYR A 115 18.43 10.40 15.42
CA TYR A 115 19.00 11.24 14.38
C TYR A 115 20.41 11.65 14.83
N LEU A 116 21.43 11.17 14.12
CA LEU A 116 22.84 11.40 14.45
C LEU A 116 23.59 11.78 13.18
N ASP A 117 24.31 12.89 13.18
CA ASP A 117 25.19 13.34 12.09
C ASP A 117 24.53 13.28 10.68
N GLY A 118 23.29 13.70 10.59
CA GLY A 118 22.55 13.69 9.33
C GLY A 118 22.04 12.31 8.90
N ILE A 119 22.02 11.33 9.80
CA ILE A 119 21.53 9.98 9.58
C ILE A 119 20.37 9.69 10.53
N LEU A 120 19.24 9.26 9.98
CA LEU A 120 18.14 8.68 10.72
C LEU A 120 18.39 7.18 10.89
N ASN A 121 18.40 6.72 12.13
CA ASN A 121 18.59 5.31 12.47
C ASN A 121 17.28 4.76 13.09
N PHE A 122 16.96 3.53 12.72
CA PHE A 122 15.76 2.83 13.21
C PHE A 122 16.12 1.40 13.60
N LYS A 123 15.55 0.92 14.69
CA LYS A 123 15.56 -0.49 15.05
C LYS A 123 14.13 -0.96 15.27
N LEU A 124 13.70 -1.97 14.53
CA LEU A 124 12.41 -2.60 14.73
C LEU A 124 12.42 -3.37 16.06
N ASN A 125 11.24 -3.46 16.68
CA ASN A 125 11.10 -4.21 17.92
C ASN A 125 11.34 -5.70 17.67
N PRO A 126 12.19 -6.39 18.45
CA PRO A 126 12.42 -7.84 18.30
C PRO A 126 11.14 -8.67 18.30
N ASP A 127 10.10 -8.28 19.05
CA ASP A 127 8.80 -8.95 19.08
C ASP A 127 8.08 -8.94 17.71
N MET A 128 8.51 -8.06 16.80
CA MET A 128 7.98 -7.98 15.42
C MET A 128 8.65 -8.97 14.45
N THR A 129 9.62 -9.78 14.89
CA THR A 129 10.38 -10.70 14.03
C THR A 129 9.47 -11.63 13.22
N GLY A 130 8.43 -12.18 13.84
CA GLY A 130 7.48 -13.07 13.18
C GLY A 130 6.64 -12.43 12.07
N TYR A 131 6.62 -11.09 11.99
CA TYR A 131 5.85 -10.35 10.99
C TYR A 131 6.67 -9.90 9.77
N PHE A 132 8.01 -9.87 9.89
CA PHE A 132 8.89 -9.34 8.83
C PHE A 132 10.04 -10.28 8.45
N LEU A 133 10.46 -11.19 9.33
CA LEU A 133 11.59 -12.08 9.08
C LEU A 133 11.15 -13.54 8.97
N ASN A 134 11.92 -14.32 8.23
CA ASN A 134 11.75 -15.78 8.11
C ASN A 134 10.37 -16.25 7.66
N LEU A 135 9.64 -15.41 6.93
CA LEU A 135 8.29 -15.70 6.46
C LEU A 135 8.34 -16.78 5.37
N LYS A 136 7.76 -17.94 5.66
CA LYS A 136 7.70 -19.09 4.73
C LYS A 136 6.39 -19.13 3.95
N LYS A 137 5.31 -18.67 4.53
CA LYS A 137 3.95 -18.64 3.97
C LYS A 137 3.20 -17.40 4.46
N ASP A 138 2.05 -17.14 3.89
CA ASP A 138 1.11 -16.10 4.33
C ASP A 138 1.76 -14.70 4.45
N PHE A 139 2.55 -14.33 3.44
CA PHE A 139 3.22 -13.04 3.35
C PHE A 139 3.00 -12.39 1.97
N THR A 140 3.19 -11.08 1.92
CA THR A 140 3.04 -10.25 0.71
C THR A 140 4.32 -9.46 0.48
N GLN A 141 4.67 -9.22 -0.79
CA GLN A 141 5.94 -8.60 -1.20
C GLN A 141 5.74 -7.47 -2.21
N PRO A 142 5.05 -6.38 -1.88
CA PRO A 142 4.92 -5.24 -2.79
C PRO A 142 6.28 -4.56 -3.03
N LEU A 143 6.37 -3.84 -4.13
CA LEU A 143 7.53 -2.99 -4.41
C LEU A 143 7.52 -1.79 -3.47
N LEU A 144 8.65 -1.50 -2.82
CA LEU A 144 8.81 -0.32 -1.98
C LEU A 144 8.46 0.97 -2.74
N ASN A 145 8.88 1.05 -4.00
CA ASN A 145 8.64 2.22 -4.84
C ASN A 145 7.15 2.54 -5.03
N ASP A 146 6.27 1.54 -5.02
CA ASP A 146 4.82 1.75 -5.10
C ASP A 146 4.33 2.53 -3.88
N PHE A 147 4.75 2.14 -2.69
CA PHE A 147 4.39 2.85 -1.46
C PHE A 147 4.97 4.26 -1.40
N LEU A 148 6.22 4.45 -1.86
CA LEU A 148 6.87 5.76 -1.81
C LEU A 148 6.22 6.79 -2.73
N LYS A 149 5.62 6.36 -3.83
CA LYS A 149 4.90 7.25 -4.77
C LYS A 149 3.51 7.63 -4.30
N MET A 150 2.88 6.85 -3.44
CA MET A 150 1.51 7.12 -2.99
C MET A 150 1.45 8.38 -2.12
N LYS A 151 0.37 9.14 -2.28
CA LYS A 151 0.11 10.40 -1.59
C LYS A 151 -0.96 10.28 -0.50
N SER A 152 -1.53 9.10 -0.32
CA SER A 152 -2.57 8.82 0.66
C SER A 152 -2.27 7.56 1.46
N ASN A 153 -2.49 7.62 2.79
CA ASN A 153 -2.44 6.45 3.64
C ASN A 153 -3.45 5.39 3.20
N TYR A 154 -4.64 5.82 2.76
CA TYR A 154 -5.65 4.89 2.25
C TYR A 154 -5.13 4.09 1.05
N SER A 155 -4.42 4.74 0.14
CA SER A 155 -3.86 4.10 -1.05
C SER A 155 -2.81 3.06 -0.69
N ILE A 156 -1.95 3.34 0.29
CA ILE A 156 -0.94 2.40 0.79
C ILE A 156 -1.62 1.14 1.36
N GLU A 157 -2.59 1.31 2.26
CA GLU A 157 -3.25 0.17 2.92
C GLU A 157 -4.07 -0.66 1.94
N ILE A 158 -4.84 0.02 1.09
CA ILE A 158 -5.66 -0.67 0.09
C ILE A 158 -4.76 -1.39 -0.93
N TRP A 159 -3.63 -0.78 -1.35
CA TRP A 159 -2.67 -1.45 -2.22
C TRP A 159 -2.05 -2.68 -1.57
N HIS A 160 -1.69 -2.58 -0.30
CA HIS A 160 -1.14 -3.71 0.43
C HIS A 160 -2.15 -4.87 0.53
N LEU A 161 -3.42 -4.57 0.83
CA LEU A 161 -4.51 -5.55 0.84
C LEU A 161 -4.71 -6.19 -0.54
N ILE A 162 -4.75 -5.38 -1.59
CA ILE A 162 -4.91 -5.85 -2.97
C ILE A 162 -3.73 -6.76 -3.37
N GLN A 163 -2.49 -6.40 -3.02
CA GLN A 163 -1.32 -7.25 -3.27
C GLN A 163 -1.42 -8.61 -2.57
N ARG A 164 -2.02 -8.68 -1.39
CA ARG A 164 -2.31 -9.94 -0.70
C ARG A 164 -3.24 -10.82 -1.55
N GLU A 165 -4.30 -10.24 -2.10
CA GLU A 165 -5.26 -10.97 -2.95
C GLU A 165 -4.66 -11.33 -4.33
N MET A 166 -3.81 -10.47 -4.86
CA MET A 166 -3.20 -10.63 -6.18
C MET A 166 -1.91 -11.48 -6.20
N LYS A 167 -1.64 -12.30 -5.20
CA LYS A 167 -0.40 -13.11 -5.06
C LYS A 167 0.03 -13.88 -6.32
N SER A 168 -0.89 -14.21 -7.19
CA SER A 168 -0.66 -14.98 -8.39
C SER A 168 -0.31 -14.16 -9.63
N ILE A 169 -0.48 -12.83 -9.60
CA ILE A 169 -0.14 -11.99 -10.76
C ILE A 169 1.38 -11.87 -10.85
N LYS A 170 1.95 -12.42 -11.90
CA LYS A 170 3.34 -12.15 -12.25
C LYS A 170 3.42 -10.75 -12.87
N PRO A 171 4.48 -9.97 -12.57
CA PRO A 171 4.77 -8.75 -13.31
C PRO A 171 4.79 -9.08 -14.82
N ASN A 172 4.13 -8.28 -15.64
CA ASN A 172 3.94 -8.47 -17.07
C ASN A 172 2.95 -9.58 -17.49
N SER A 173 2.13 -10.09 -16.58
CA SER A 173 1.00 -10.97 -16.91
C SER A 173 -0.17 -10.13 -17.42
N THR A 174 -0.83 -10.61 -18.47
CA THR A 174 -2.12 -10.06 -18.95
C THR A 174 -3.30 -10.72 -18.24
N ASP A 175 -3.02 -11.51 -17.19
CA ASP A 175 -4.05 -12.25 -16.49
C ASP A 175 -5.01 -11.32 -15.78
N ILE A 176 -6.28 -11.58 -15.96
CA ILE A 176 -7.37 -10.92 -15.25
C ILE A 176 -7.55 -11.67 -13.93
N ILE A 177 -7.39 -10.97 -12.82
CA ILE A 177 -7.59 -11.55 -11.50
C ILE A 177 -8.84 -10.96 -10.88
N GLN A 178 -9.70 -11.84 -10.36
CA GLN A 178 -10.88 -11.47 -9.61
C GLN A 178 -10.72 -11.86 -8.14
N PHE A 179 -11.09 -10.95 -7.24
CA PHE A 179 -11.09 -11.17 -5.80
C PHE A 179 -12.16 -10.32 -5.14
N ASP A 180 -12.58 -10.74 -3.96
CA ASP A 180 -13.58 -10.02 -3.18
C ASP A 180 -12.90 -9.31 -1.99
N LEU A 181 -13.26 -8.04 -1.76
CA LEU A 181 -12.84 -7.26 -0.61
C LEU A 181 -14.03 -7.00 0.31
N SER A 182 -13.90 -7.38 1.57
CA SER A 182 -14.91 -7.07 2.59
C SER A 182 -14.90 -5.57 2.92
N LEU A 183 -16.05 -4.95 3.01
CA LEU A 183 -16.16 -3.56 3.45
C LEU A 183 -15.73 -3.40 4.92
N GLU A 184 -15.94 -4.40 5.76
CA GLU A 184 -15.51 -4.42 7.15
C GLU A 184 -13.98 -4.37 7.22
N GLU A 185 -13.29 -5.25 6.49
CA GLU A 185 -11.83 -5.28 6.44
C GLU A 185 -11.25 -3.99 5.86
N LEU A 186 -11.80 -3.50 4.73
CA LEU A 186 -11.37 -2.23 4.15
C LEU A 186 -11.48 -1.07 5.15
N ARG A 187 -12.55 -1.02 5.92
CA ARG A 187 -12.72 0.00 6.96
C ARG A 187 -11.76 -0.17 8.11
N ALA A 188 -11.45 -1.42 8.48
CA ALA A 188 -10.50 -1.73 9.54
C ALA A 188 -9.10 -1.23 9.18
N ILE A 189 -8.57 -1.63 8.03
CA ILE A 189 -7.20 -1.25 7.60
C ILE A 189 -7.04 0.24 7.30
N THR A 190 -8.12 0.91 6.88
CA THR A 190 -8.10 2.34 6.56
C THR A 190 -8.48 3.24 7.75
N GLY A 191 -8.79 2.68 8.94
CA GLY A 191 -9.23 3.44 10.11
C GLY A 191 -10.53 4.21 9.88
N THR A 192 -11.42 3.69 9.00
CA THR A 192 -12.66 4.40 8.63
C THR A 192 -13.91 3.81 9.27
N GLN A 193 -13.79 2.94 10.30
CA GLN A 193 -14.94 2.35 11.00
C GLN A 193 -15.87 3.43 11.56
N ASN A 194 -15.30 4.50 12.12
CA ASN A 194 -16.03 5.62 12.70
C ASN A 194 -16.06 6.87 11.80
N LYS A 195 -15.33 6.85 10.66
CA LYS A 195 -15.26 7.92 9.67
C LYS A 195 -15.93 7.48 8.37
N LEU A 196 -16.29 8.43 7.50
CA LEU A 196 -16.86 8.14 6.18
C LEU A 196 -18.02 7.12 6.24
N LYS A 197 -18.90 7.23 7.23
CA LYS A 197 -19.99 6.25 7.51
C LYS A 197 -20.87 5.96 6.30
N LYS A 198 -21.22 6.99 5.50
CA LYS A 198 -21.97 6.81 4.25
C LYS A 198 -21.07 6.11 3.22
N ILE A 199 -21.60 5.04 2.61
CA ILE A 199 -20.83 4.24 1.63
C ILE A 199 -20.39 5.07 0.42
N ALA A 200 -21.20 6.01 -0.03
CA ALA A 200 -20.84 6.91 -1.13
C ALA A 200 -19.61 7.76 -0.77
N HIS A 201 -19.55 8.30 0.46
CA HIS A 201 -18.38 9.05 0.92
C HIS A 201 -17.14 8.17 1.08
N PHE A 202 -17.30 6.93 1.56
CA PHE A 202 -16.20 5.98 1.64
C PHE A 202 -15.63 5.66 0.26
N LYS A 203 -16.49 5.40 -0.71
CA LYS A 203 -16.06 5.18 -2.09
C LYS A 203 -15.31 6.39 -2.63
N ASP A 204 -15.92 7.56 -2.66
CA ASP A 204 -15.35 8.78 -3.25
C ASP A 204 -14.03 9.22 -2.55
N LYS A 205 -14.01 9.29 -1.21
CA LYS A 205 -12.89 9.86 -0.46
C LYS A 205 -11.78 8.88 -0.09
N CYS A 206 -12.05 7.57 -0.14
CA CYS A 206 -11.13 6.54 0.27
C CYS A 206 -10.86 5.55 -0.88
N PHE A 207 -11.85 4.74 -1.26
CA PHE A 207 -11.63 3.59 -2.14
C PHE A 207 -11.32 4.00 -3.59
N ASP A 208 -12.17 4.81 -4.22
CA ASP A 208 -11.98 5.23 -5.62
C ASP A 208 -10.74 6.11 -5.79
N LYS A 209 -10.42 6.92 -4.77
CA LYS A 209 -9.18 7.70 -4.75
C LYS A 209 -7.96 6.79 -4.70
N ALA A 210 -7.99 5.76 -3.85
CA ALA A 210 -6.91 4.80 -3.74
C ALA A 210 -6.73 4.01 -5.05
N LEU A 211 -7.81 3.54 -5.68
CA LEU A 211 -7.72 2.82 -6.95
C LEU A 211 -7.11 3.68 -8.07
N ARG A 212 -7.41 4.98 -8.12
CA ARG A 212 -6.76 5.90 -9.06
C ARG A 212 -5.25 6.04 -8.80
N GLU A 213 -4.85 6.26 -7.54
CA GLU A 213 -3.43 6.32 -7.19
C GLU A 213 -2.68 5.02 -7.50
N ILE A 214 -3.32 3.87 -7.29
CA ILE A 214 -2.78 2.55 -7.64
C ILE A 214 -2.58 2.44 -9.16
N TYR A 215 -3.56 2.84 -9.95
CA TYR A 215 -3.42 2.87 -11.40
C TYR A 215 -2.26 3.75 -11.85
N ASP A 216 -2.21 5.00 -11.36
CA ASP A 216 -1.21 5.99 -11.76
C ASP A 216 0.22 5.60 -11.36
N ASN A 217 0.39 4.95 -10.20
CA ASN A 217 1.72 4.65 -9.65
C ASN A 217 2.20 3.22 -9.87
N CYS A 218 1.27 2.26 -9.97
CA CYS A 218 1.57 0.83 -10.05
C CYS A 218 1.18 0.21 -11.41
N GLY A 219 0.44 0.93 -12.25
CA GLY A 219 0.00 0.45 -13.56
C GLY A 219 -1.02 -0.69 -13.49
N VAL A 220 -1.76 -0.83 -12.39
CA VAL A 220 -2.79 -1.86 -12.22
C VAL A 220 -4.16 -1.22 -12.29
N ASN A 221 -4.93 -1.57 -13.32
CA ASN A 221 -6.30 -1.11 -13.45
C ASN A 221 -7.23 -2.03 -12.64
N ILE A 222 -7.98 -1.44 -11.72
CA ILE A 222 -8.93 -2.17 -10.87
C ILE A 222 -10.31 -1.59 -11.04
N THR A 223 -11.22 -2.43 -11.53
CA THR A 223 -12.65 -2.16 -11.58
C THR A 223 -13.37 -2.98 -10.50
N TYR A 224 -14.56 -2.57 -10.09
CA TYR A 224 -15.29 -3.33 -9.08
C TYR A 224 -16.80 -3.24 -9.22
N GLN A 225 -17.49 -4.24 -8.65
CA GLN A 225 -18.94 -4.30 -8.46
C GLN A 225 -19.27 -4.40 -6.99
N ASN A 226 -20.42 -3.85 -6.58
CA ASN A 226 -20.85 -3.93 -5.19
C ASN A 226 -21.34 -5.34 -4.85
N ILE A 227 -20.83 -5.92 -3.76
CA ILE A 227 -21.39 -7.13 -3.15
C ILE A 227 -22.48 -6.68 -2.16
N ARG A 228 -23.66 -7.26 -2.25
CA ARG A 228 -24.82 -6.88 -1.44
C ARG A 228 -25.40 -8.07 -0.67
N ILE A 229 -25.88 -7.78 0.55
CA ILE A 229 -26.81 -8.64 1.28
C ILE A 229 -28.09 -7.83 1.48
N GLY A 230 -29.15 -8.22 0.76
CA GLY A 230 -30.33 -7.40 0.64
C GLY A 230 -30.02 -6.01 0.03
N ARG A 231 -30.39 -4.94 0.74
CA ARG A 231 -30.10 -3.56 0.30
C ARG A 231 -28.71 -3.04 0.74
N LYS A 232 -28.02 -3.76 1.63
CA LYS A 232 -26.76 -3.31 2.23
C LYS A 232 -25.57 -3.75 1.40
N ILE A 233 -24.64 -2.83 1.09
CA ILE A 233 -23.35 -3.15 0.50
C ILE A 233 -22.45 -3.68 1.62
N VAL A 234 -21.87 -4.87 1.42
CA VAL A 234 -20.99 -5.56 2.38
C VAL A 234 -19.57 -5.72 1.88
N GLY A 235 -19.31 -5.42 0.61
CA GLY A 235 -17.98 -5.54 0.01
C GLY A 235 -17.96 -5.16 -1.46
N PHE A 236 -16.85 -5.43 -2.09
CA PHE A 236 -16.59 -5.17 -3.50
C PHE A 236 -15.97 -6.39 -4.16
N ARG A 237 -16.55 -6.84 -5.27
CA ARG A 237 -15.94 -7.80 -6.19
C ARG A 237 -15.07 -7.04 -7.16
N CYS A 238 -13.77 -7.18 -7.01
CA CYS A 238 -12.76 -6.46 -7.79
C CYS A 238 -12.27 -7.31 -8.96
N THR A 239 -11.98 -6.64 -10.07
CA THR A 239 -11.28 -7.20 -11.23
C THR A 239 -10.05 -6.36 -11.46
N ALA A 240 -8.87 -6.95 -11.28
CA ALA A 240 -7.59 -6.31 -11.52
C ALA A 240 -7.00 -6.81 -12.84
N VAL A 241 -6.51 -5.87 -13.62
CA VAL A 241 -5.77 -6.12 -14.86
C VAL A 241 -4.45 -5.37 -14.75
N SER A 242 -3.33 -6.10 -14.83
CA SER A 242 -2.03 -5.45 -14.96
C SER A 242 -2.03 -4.69 -16.28
N ALA A 243 -1.81 -3.38 -16.23
CA ALA A 243 -1.45 -2.67 -17.43
C ALA A 243 -0.08 -3.21 -17.83
N VAL A 244 -0.03 -4.07 -18.84
CA VAL A 244 1.21 -4.30 -19.56
C VAL A 244 1.72 -2.90 -19.89
N HIS A 245 2.96 -2.60 -19.62
CA HIS A 245 3.66 -1.50 -20.28
C HIS A 245 3.66 -1.89 -21.76
N ILE A 246 2.56 -1.60 -22.42
CA ILE A 246 2.51 -1.58 -23.87
C ILE A 246 3.43 -0.42 -24.19
N ASP A 247 4.60 -0.75 -24.70
CA ASP A 247 5.49 0.24 -25.28
C ASP A 247 4.69 0.92 -26.38
N ILE A 248 4.10 2.09 -26.03
CA ILE A 248 3.16 2.82 -26.89
C ILE A 248 3.84 3.17 -28.22
N ASP A 249 5.17 3.26 -28.21
CA ASP A 249 5.96 3.55 -29.39
C ASP A 249 6.01 2.35 -30.37
N ASN A 250 5.84 1.14 -29.87
CA ASN A 250 5.82 -0.12 -30.66
C ASN A 250 4.41 -0.66 -30.99
N ILE A 251 3.34 0.04 -30.63
CA ILE A 251 1.99 -0.37 -31.03
C ILE A 251 1.80 0.00 -32.52
N PRO A 252 1.41 -0.95 -33.39
CA PRO A 252 1.07 -0.66 -34.78
C PRO A 252 -0.01 0.43 -34.86
N ASP A 253 0.13 1.35 -35.81
CA ASP A 253 -0.75 2.51 -35.92
C ASP A 253 -2.22 2.14 -36.17
N ASP A 254 -2.49 1.00 -36.83
CA ASP A 254 -3.83 0.48 -37.01
C ASP A 254 -4.50 0.07 -35.71
N VAL A 255 -3.73 -0.44 -34.71
CA VAL A 255 -4.20 -0.80 -33.37
C VAL A 255 -4.48 0.48 -32.56
N LYS A 256 -3.59 1.48 -32.66
CA LYS A 256 -3.81 2.81 -32.04
C LYS A 256 -5.09 3.46 -32.56
N LYS A 257 -5.33 3.38 -33.88
CA LYS A 257 -6.52 3.93 -34.55
C LYS A 257 -7.81 3.23 -34.11
N ARG A 258 -7.81 1.90 -34.01
CA ARG A 258 -8.96 1.11 -33.52
C ARG A 258 -9.28 1.40 -32.05
N ALA A 259 -8.28 1.54 -31.19
CA ALA A 259 -8.45 1.90 -29.79
C ALA A 259 -9.08 3.29 -29.63
N ARG A 260 -8.63 4.30 -30.41
CA ARG A 260 -9.23 5.65 -30.43
C ARG A 260 -10.68 5.63 -30.87
N GLN A 261 -11.00 4.91 -31.96
CA GLN A 261 -12.38 4.75 -32.43
C GLN A 261 -13.29 4.05 -31.44
N GLY A 262 -12.77 3.06 -30.70
CA GLY A 262 -13.49 2.39 -29.61
C GLY A 262 -13.83 3.34 -28.46
N MET A 263 -12.87 4.17 -28.03
CA MET A 263 -13.10 5.17 -26.98
C MET A 263 -14.09 6.26 -27.41
N GLU A 264 -14.06 6.69 -28.67
CA GLU A 264 -15.04 7.66 -29.19
C GLU A 264 -16.45 7.09 -29.23
N ARG A 265 -16.62 5.81 -29.59
CA ARG A 265 -17.94 5.14 -29.54
C ARG A 265 -18.49 5.07 -28.12
N ILE A 266 -17.63 4.74 -27.13
CA ILE A 266 -18.04 4.70 -25.71
C ILE A 266 -18.41 6.11 -25.21
N LYS A 267 -17.64 7.15 -25.55
CA LYS A 267 -17.98 8.54 -25.21
C LYS A 267 -19.27 9.02 -25.85
N ASN A 268 -19.56 8.59 -27.07
CA ASN A 268 -20.78 9.00 -27.77
C ASN A 268 -22.02 8.24 -27.27
N SER A 269 -21.88 6.97 -26.87
CA SER A 269 -23.00 6.23 -26.23
C SER A 269 -23.36 6.79 -24.86
N GLN A 270 -22.35 7.22 -24.06
CA GLN A 270 -22.59 7.88 -22.76
C GLN A 270 -23.21 9.29 -22.88
N LYS A 271 -22.97 10.01 -24.02
CA LYS A 271 -23.63 11.30 -24.28
C LYS A 271 -25.06 11.15 -24.80
N GLY A 272 -25.39 10.01 -25.42
CA GLY A 272 -26.75 9.73 -25.90
C GLY A 272 -27.73 9.35 -24.79
N GLU A 273 -27.25 8.83 -23.64
CA GLU A 273 -28.11 8.50 -22.49
C GLU A 273 -28.43 9.69 -21.58
N ILE A 274 -27.72 10.82 -21.71
CA ILE A 274 -27.93 12.03 -20.89
C ILE A 274 -29.00 12.96 -21.51
N ASN A 275 -29.41 12.74 -22.76
CA ASN A 275 -30.38 13.63 -23.45
C ASN A 275 -31.78 13.02 -23.63
N ASN A 276 -32.13 11.98 -22.88
CA ASN A 276 -33.45 11.32 -22.95
C ASN A 276 -34.10 11.18 -21.56
N ASP A 277 -33.95 12.18 -20.67
CA ASP A 277 -34.80 12.33 -19.47
C ASP A 277 -35.26 13.79 -19.34
#